data_c983724365ecedc9194ed36f2ce81e71
#
_entry.id   c983724365ecedc9194ed36f2ce81e71
#
_cell.length_a   1.000
_cell.length_b   1.000
_cell.length_c   1.000
_cell.angle_alpha   90.00
_cell.angle_beta   90.00
_cell.angle_gamma   90.00
#
_symmetry.space_group_name_H-M   'P 1'
#
loop_
_entity.id
_entity.type
_entity.pdbx_description
1 polymer ?
#
loop_
_entity_poly.entity_id
_entity_poly.type
_entity_poly.pdbx_seq_one_letter_code
_entity_poly.pdbx_strand_id
1 'polypeptide(L)'
;DLMWNLAASTNGFFMPYVYEHVGNLSNAMGLFLTCLNFAVCILTTVIFMYTADRFNRRKIFSIFSGLGVISWLVWVLPPEMLQTWMLFFFTIVWGFSMQQQFYQLWSSELFPVRYRATAQGFTFFVTRFAAAIWGFAVPIIMELLGFQTAAILMVGFCVVSWAAGTFFGADDRGKTLDEIT
;
A
#
# COMPACT_ATOMS: atom_id res chain seq x y z
N ASP A 1 -4.67 6.87 4.55
CA ASP A 1 -5.24 5.77 3.72
C ASP A 1 -5.31 6.12 2.23
N LEU A 2 -5.87 7.29 1.85
CA LEU A 2 -6.10 7.67 0.45
C LEU A 2 -4.82 7.52 -0.42
N MET A 3 -3.72 8.11 -0.01
CA MET A 3 -2.47 8.09 -0.78
C MET A 3 -1.93 6.67 -0.99
N TRP A 4 -1.97 5.84 0.04
CA TRP A 4 -1.57 4.45 -0.09
C TRP A 4 -2.51 3.67 -1.02
N ASN A 5 -3.83 3.91 -0.96
CA ASN A 5 -4.79 3.24 -1.83
C ASN A 5 -4.57 3.57 -3.31
N LEU A 6 -4.08 4.74 -3.67
CA LEU A 6 -3.72 5.07 -5.05
C LEU A 6 -2.57 4.18 -5.54
N ALA A 7 -1.52 4.00 -4.72
CA ALA A 7 -0.43 3.09 -5.04
C ALA A 7 -0.89 1.61 -5.05
N ALA A 8 -1.73 1.21 -4.09
CA ALA A 8 -2.26 -0.14 -4.00
C ALA A 8 -3.19 -0.50 -5.18
N SER A 9 -4.03 0.44 -5.64
CA SER A 9 -4.87 0.23 -6.81
C SER A 9 -4.03 0.10 -8.09
N THR A 10 -2.96 0.88 -8.23
CA THR A 10 -2.01 0.71 -9.33
C THR A 10 -1.37 -0.68 -9.30
N ASN A 11 -0.92 -1.13 -8.13
CA ASN A 11 -0.39 -2.49 -7.97
C ASN A 11 -1.44 -3.57 -8.31
N GLY A 12 -2.67 -3.41 -7.83
CA GLY A 12 -3.72 -4.42 -8.04
C GLY A 12 -4.19 -4.54 -9.49
N PHE A 13 -4.32 -3.43 -10.20
CA PHE A 13 -4.94 -3.41 -11.54
C PHE A 13 -3.92 -3.41 -12.69
N PHE A 14 -2.79 -2.75 -12.52
CA PHE A 14 -1.86 -2.53 -13.63
C PHE A 14 -0.59 -3.37 -13.55
N MET A 15 -0.28 -3.97 -12.41
CA MET A 15 0.99 -4.69 -12.23
C MET A 15 1.18 -5.88 -13.17
N PRO A 16 0.18 -6.71 -13.49
CA PRO A 16 0.34 -7.76 -14.50
C PRO A 16 0.84 -7.21 -15.84
N TYR A 17 0.23 -6.11 -16.29
CA TYR A 17 0.64 -5.41 -17.52
C TYR A 17 2.06 -4.84 -17.41
N VAL A 18 2.41 -4.25 -16.27
CA VAL A 18 3.72 -3.65 -16.02
C VAL A 18 4.82 -4.72 -15.98
N TYR A 19 4.57 -5.85 -15.35
CA TYR A 19 5.52 -6.98 -15.35
C TYR A 19 5.81 -7.48 -16.76
N GLU A 20 4.80 -7.52 -17.62
CA GLU A 20 4.95 -7.98 -19.00
C GLU A 20 5.67 -6.94 -19.88
N HIS A 21 5.23 -5.69 -19.87
CA HIS A 21 5.66 -4.67 -20.82
C HIS A 21 6.87 -3.86 -20.37
N VAL A 22 7.03 -3.65 -19.07
CA VAL A 22 8.15 -2.89 -18.49
C VAL A 22 9.20 -3.83 -17.91
N GLY A 23 8.76 -4.89 -17.24
CA GLY A 23 9.64 -5.91 -16.65
C GLY A 23 10.12 -6.97 -17.65
N ASN A 24 9.64 -6.98 -18.89
CA ASN A 24 9.94 -7.98 -19.93
C ASN A 24 9.75 -9.43 -19.48
N LEU A 25 8.75 -9.68 -18.62
CA LEU A 25 8.39 -11.03 -18.18
C LEU A 25 7.30 -11.63 -19.08
N SER A 26 7.24 -12.97 -19.11
CA SER A 26 6.08 -13.64 -19.73
C SER A 26 4.79 -13.32 -18.96
N ASN A 27 3.64 -13.32 -19.65
CA ASN A 27 2.33 -13.10 -19.03
C ASN A 27 2.10 -14.07 -17.83
N ALA A 28 2.46 -15.34 -18.00
CA ALA A 28 2.36 -16.35 -16.93
C ALA A 28 3.19 -15.96 -15.69
N MET A 29 4.41 -15.44 -15.87
CA MET A 29 5.25 -15.00 -14.76
C MET A 29 4.69 -13.74 -14.10
N GLY A 30 4.18 -12.79 -14.88
CA GLY A 30 3.52 -11.58 -14.34
C GLY A 30 2.30 -11.92 -13.48
N LEU A 31 1.46 -12.84 -13.94
CA LEU A 31 0.33 -13.35 -13.16
C LEU A 31 0.78 -14.09 -11.92
N PHE A 32 1.82 -14.92 -12.02
CA PHE A 32 2.39 -15.62 -10.86
C PHE A 32 2.88 -14.65 -9.79
N LEU A 33 3.62 -13.60 -10.16
CA LEU A 33 4.09 -12.58 -9.21
C LEU A 33 2.91 -11.83 -8.57
N THR A 34 1.86 -11.58 -9.31
CA THR A 34 0.65 -10.95 -8.77
C THR A 34 -0.03 -11.86 -7.74
N CYS A 35 -0.19 -13.14 -8.04
CA CYS A 35 -0.72 -14.12 -7.09
C CYS A 35 0.18 -14.24 -5.85
N LEU A 36 1.49 -14.26 -6.03
CA LEU A 36 2.46 -14.29 -4.94
C LEU A 36 2.32 -13.05 -4.05
N ASN A 37 2.14 -11.86 -4.63
CA ASN A 37 1.91 -10.63 -3.88
C ASN A 37 0.67 -10.75 -2.97
N PHE A 38 -0.45 -11.23 -3.49
CA PHE A 38 -1.66 -11.45 -2.68
C PHE A 38 -1.45 -12.51 -1.58
N ALA A 39 -0.72 -13.58 -1.87
CA ALA A 39 -0.39 -14.59 -0.86
C ALA A 39 0.46 -13.99 0.28
N VAL A 40 1.46 -13.16 -0.06
CA VAL A 40 2.25 -12.41 0.94
C VAL A 40 1.38 -11.44 1.73
N CYS A 41 0.43 -10.74 1.10
CA CYS A 41 -0.51 -9.86 1.79
C CYS A 41 -1.37 -10.63 2.82
N ILE A 42 -1.83 -11.83 2.48
CA ILE A 42 -2.58 -12.69 3.41
C ILE A 42 -1.70 -13.08 4.60
N LEU A 43 -0.48 -13.55 4.34
CA LEU A 43 0.50 -13.89 5.38
C LEU A 43 0.80 -12.68 6.29
N THR A 44 0.98 -11.52 5.70
CA THR A 44 1.22 -10.26 6.41
C THR A 44 0.06 -9.89 7.32
N THR A 45 -1.17 -10.11 6.88
CA THR A 45 -2.38 -9.89 7.70
C THR A 45 -2.39 -10.82 8.92
N VAL A 46 -2.03 -12.08 8.74
CA VAL A 46 -1.90 -13.04 9.85
C VAL A 46 -0.81 -12.59 10.84
N ILE A 47 0.36 -12.20 10.34
CA ILE A 47 1.45 -11.69 11.17
C ILE A 47 1.00 -10.43 11.94
N PHE A 48 0.28 -9.52 11.27
CA PHE A 48 -0.27 -8.32 11.90
C PHE A 48 -1.18 -8.63 13.07
N MET A 49 -2.07 -9.61 12.96
CA MET A 49 -2.98 -10.03 14.05
C MET A 49 -2.22 -10.44 15.33
N TYR A 50 -1.02 -11.03 15.19
CA TYR A 50 -0.20 -11.44 16.35
C TYR A 50 0.74 -10.34 16.86
N THR A 51 1.07 -9.35 16.04
CA THR A 51 2.09 -8.35 16.37
C THR A 51 1.50 -7.01 16.80
N ALA A 52 0.30 -6.66 16.33
CA ALA A 52 -0.32 -5.35 16.55
C ALA A 52 -0.49 -4.97 18.04
N ASP A 53 -0.76 -5.96 18.90
CA ASP A 53 -0.97 -5.74 20.33
C ASP A 53 0.29 -5.97 21.18
N ARG A 54 1.33 -6.60 20.61
CA ARG A 54 2.56 -6.95 21.35
C ARG A 54 3.64 -5.87 21.27
N PHE A 55 3.69 -5.16 20.16
CA PHE A 55 4.74 -4.20 19.87
C PHE A 55 4.18 -2.79 19.69
N ASN A 56 5.06 -1.79 19.71
CA ASN A 56 4.69 -0.40 19.47
C ASN A 56 4.12 -0.24 18.03
N ARG A 57 2.83 0.03 17.94
CA ARG A 57 2.08 0.13 16.68
C ARG A 57 2.71 1.14 15.73
N ARG A 58 3.13 2.28 16.23
CA ARG A 58 3.78 3.34 15.47
C ARG A 58 5.11 2.89 14.88
N LYS A 59 5.92 2.14 15.64
CA LYS A 59 7.20 1.59 15.18
C LYS A 59 6.99 0.53 14.10
N ILE A 60 6.06 -0.41 14.32
CA ILE A 60 5.72 -1.43 13.33
C ILE A 60 5.25 -0.77 12.04
N PHE A 61 4.30 0.18 12.12
CA PHE A 61 3.83 0.92 10.96
C PHE A 61 4.98 1.59 10.22
N SER A 62 5.86 2.33 10.93
CA SER A 62 6.98 3.04 10.32
C SER A 62 7.93 2.11 9.56
N ILE A 63 8.24 0.94 10.14
CA ILE A 63 9.13 -0.04 9.51
C ILE A 63 8.46 -0.66 8.26
N PHE A 64 7.28 -1.25 8.41
CA PHE A 64 6.64 -1.99 7.32
C PHE A 64 6.11 -1.07 6.20
N SER A 65 5.60 0.10 6.56
CA SER A 65 5.21 1.11 5.58
C SER A 65 6.43 1.71 4.85
N GLY A 66 7.56 1.86 5.56
CA GLY A 66 8.84 2.25 4.96
C GLY A 66 9.36 1.21 3.94
N LEU A 67 9.19 -0.09 4.22
CA LEU A 67 9.47 -1.14 3.24
C LEU A 67 8.62 -0.97 1.97
N GLY A 68 7.36 -0.56 2.10
CA GLY A 68 6.49 -0.23 0.97
C GLY A 68 7.07 0.89 0.09
N VAL A 69 7.62 1.95 0.70
CA VAL A 69 8.31 3.02 -0.04
C VAL A 69 9.52 2.47 -0.78
N ILE A 70 10.36 1.69 -0.09
CA ILE A 70 11.58 1.11 -0.68
C ILE A 70 11.23 0.20 -1.87
N SER A 71 10.15 -0.57 -1.78
CA SER A 71 9.75 -1.46 -2.86
C SER A 71 9.41 -0.70 -4.15
N TRP A 72 8.70 0.43 -4.06
CA TRP A 72 8.37 1.24 -5.23
C TRP A 72 9.57 1.92 -5.88
N LEU A 73 10.68 2.13 -5.16
CA LEU A 73 11.91 2.67 -5.72
C LEU A 73 12.50 1.78 -6.84
N VAL A 74 12.24 0.49 -6.81
CA VAL A 74 12.66 -0.43 -7.88
C VAL A 74 12.14 0.02 -9.24
N TRP A 75 10.91 0.52 -9.30
CA TRP A 75 10.27 0.93 -10.56
C TRP A 75 10.68 2.33 -11.06
N VAL A 76 11.43 3.07 -10.26
CA VAL A 76 12.04 4.35 -10.71
C VAL A 76 13.27 4.10 -11.58
N LEU A 77 13.87 2.89 -11.48
CA LEU A 77 15.01 2.52 -12.30
C LEU A 77 14.61 2.43 -13.79
N PRO A 78 15.55 2.74 -14.71
CA PRO A 78 15.32 2.52 -16.13
C PRO A 78 14.98 1.05 -16.43
N PRO A 79 14.07 0.76 -17.38
CA PRO A 79 13.69 -0.60 -17.72
C PRO A 79 14.87 -1.52 -18.07
N GLU A 80 15.94 -0.96 -18.64
CA GLU A 80 17.17 -1.65 -19.01
C GLU A 80 17.95 -2.21 -17.79
N MET A 81 17.76 -1.61 -16.61
CA MET A 81 18.39 -2.01 -15.36
C MET A 81 17.53 -2.96 -14.53
N LEU A 82 16.26 -3.16 -14.90
CA LEU A 82 15.36 -4.03 -14.18
C LEU A 82 15.74 -5.49 -14.37
N GLN A 83 16.08 -6.14 -13.27
CA GLN A 83 16.37 -7.59 -13.25
C GLN A 83 15.21 -8.34 -12.60
N THR A 84 14.99 -9.58 -13.02
CA THR A 84 13.90 -10.42 -12.52
C THR A 84 13.87 -10.53 -10.99
N TRP A 85 15.02 -10.61 -10.32
CA TRP A 85 15.07 -10.67 -8.86
C TRP A 85 14.59 -9.38 -8.19
N MET A 86 14.71 -8.21 -8.83
CA MET A 86 14.18 -6.94 -8.34
C MET A 86 12.65 -6.93 -8.36
N LEU A 87 12.05 -7.59 -9.34
CA LEU A 87 10.59 -7.72 -9.45
C LEU A 87 10.04 -8.66 -8.37
N PHE A 88 10.76 -9.75 -8.07
CA PHE A 88 10.46 -10.59 -6.90
C PHE A 88 10.61 -9.81 -5.59
N PHE A 89 11.68 -9.05 -5.44
CA PHE A 89 11.89 -8.18 -4.28
C PHE A 89 10.72 -7.21 -4.10
N PHE A 90 10.34 -6.49 -5.15
CA PHE A 90 9.17 -5.60 -5.11
C PHE A 90 7.92 -6.36 -4.65
N THR A 91 7.61 -7.48 -5.28
CA THR A 91 6.42 -8.30 -5.02
C THR A 91 6.31 -8.70 -3.55
N ILE A 92 7.41 -9.18 -2.99
CA ILE A 92 7.45 -9.66 -1.59
C ILE A 92 7.42 -8.47 -0.63
N VAL A 93 8.28 -7.48 -0.84
CA VAL A 93 8.42 -6.35 0.10
C VAL A 93 7.19 -5.47 0.11
N TRP A 94 6.57 -5.22 -1.05
CA TRP A 94 5.29 -4.52 -1.12
C TRP A 94 4.17 -5.26 -0.37
N GLY A 95 4.11 -6.59 -0.51
CA GLY A 95 3.16 -7.41 0.22
C GLY A 95 3.28 -7.30 1.75
N PHE A 96 4.47 -6.98 2.28
CA PHE A 96 4.71 -6.76 3.70
C PHE A 96 4.42 -5.34 4.19
N SER A 97 3.91 -4.42 3.38
CA SER A 97 3.77 -2.99 3.74
C SER A 97 2.81 -2.67 4.89
N MET A 98 1.92 -3.58 5.27
CA MET A 98 0.97 -3.49 6.41
C MET A 98 0.08 -2.22 6.48
N GLN A 99 0.09 -1.32 5.52
CA GLN A 99 -0.62 -0.04 5.61
C GLN A 99 -2.14 -0.20 5.65
N GLN A 100 -2.69 -1.17 4.92
CA GLN A 100 -4.13 -1.45 4.92
C GLN A 100 -4.61 -1.93 6.29
N GLN A 101 -3.83 -2.78 6.94
CA GLN A 101 -4.16 -3.33 8.25
C GLN A 101 -4.19 -2.24 9.33
N PHE A 102 -3.18 -1.35 9.31
CA PHE A 102 -3.15 -0.21 10.22
C PHE A 102 -4.28 0.79 9.96
N TYR A 103 -4.63 1.03 8.71
CA TYR A 103 -5.78 1.88 8.40
C TYR A 103 -7.07 1.32 9.02
N GLN A 104 -7.32 0.03 8.83
CA GLN A 104 -8.51 -0.62 9.37
C GLN A 104 -8.53 -0.56 10.90
N LEU A 105 -7.38 -0.80 11.55
CA LEU A 105 -7.25 -0.73 13.00
C LEU A 105 -7.54 0.69 13.51
N TRP A 106 -6.80 1.69 13.03
CA TRP A 106 -6.98 3.08 13.49
C TRP A 106 -8.35 3.65 13.16
N SER A 107 -8.93 3.34 12.01
CA SER A 107 -10.28 3.80 11.67
C SER A 107 -11.35 3.17 12.57
N SER A 108 -11.11 1.97 13.10
CA SER A 108 -12.02 1.32 14.04
C SER A 108 -11.92 1.88 15.47
N GLU A 109 -10.75 2.39 15.86
CA GLU A 109 -10.48 2.90 17.21
C GLU A 109 -10.73 4.41 17.33
N LEU A 110 -10.43 5.21 16.32
CA LEU A 110 -10.54 6.67 16.36
C LEU A 110 -11.97 7.21 16.30
N PHE A 111 -12.93 6.42 15.81
CA PHE A 111 -14.32 6.87 15.70
C PHE A 111 -15.20 6.31 16.83
N PRO A 112 -15.99 7.16 17.51
CA PRO A 112 -16.98 6.71 18.48
C PRO A 112 -17.92 5.67 17.89
N VAL A 113 -18.32 4.67 18.69
CA VAL A 113 -19.13 3.51 18.25
C VAL A 113 -20.37 3.96 17.46
N ARG A 114 -21.03 5.06 17.90
CA ARG A 114 -22.26 5.59 17.29
C ARG A 114 -22.08 6.01 15.83
N TYR A 115 -20.93 6.54 15.46
CA TYR A 115 -20.68 7.10 14.12
C TYR A 115 -19.65 6.28 13.32
N ARG A 116 -19.08 5.25 13.91
CA ARG A 116 -17.99 4.45 13.33
C ARG A 116 -18.32 3.93 11.94
N ALA A 117 -19.47 3.28 11.77
CA ALA A 117 -19.87 2.71 10.49
C ALA A 117 -20.03 3.79 9.40
N THR A 118 -20.65 4.92 9.74
CA THR A 118 -20.84 6.04 8.80
C THR A 118 -19.49 6.68 8.43
N ALA A 119 -18.61 6.92 9.41
CA ALA A 119 -17.31 7.52 9.17
C ALA A 119 -16.41 6.60 8.32
N GLN A 120 -16.38 5.31 8.63
CA GLN A 120 -15.64 4.32 7.84
C GLN A 120 -16.20 4.20 6.42
N GLY A 121 -17.53 4.12 6.27
CA GLY A 121 -18.20 4.07 4.97
C GLY A 121 -17.89 5.29 4.11
N PHE A 122 -17.93 6.49 4.69
CA PHE A 122 -17.61 7.73 3.99
C PHE A 122 -16.12 7.78 3.58
N THR A 123 -15.21 7.44 4.48
CA THR A 123 -13.76 7.40 4.19
C THR A 123 -13.47 6.38 3.09
N PHE A 124 -14.10 5.20 3.16
CA PHE A 124 -13.97 4.16 2.15
C PHE A 124 -14.50 4.63 0.78
N PHE A 125 -15.66 5.30 0.76
CA PHE A 125 -16.23 5.86 -0.46
C PHE A 125 -15.27 6.86 -1.12
N VAL A 126 -14.77 7.84 -0.36
CA VAL A 126 -13.82 8.85 -0.86
C VAL A 126 -12.57 8.19 -1.43
N THR A 127 -12.03 7.20 -0.72
CA THR A 127 -10.84 6.47 -1.15
C THR A 127 -11.07 5.70 -2.44
N ARG A 128 -12.22 5.01 -2.57
CA ARG A 128 -12.55 4.24 -3.77
C ARG A 128 -12.88 5.12 -4.96
N PHE A 129 -13.55 6.24 -4.73
CA PHE A 129 -13.83 7.23 -5.76
C PHE A 129 -12.54 7.85 -6.32
N ALA A 130 -11.62 8.22 -5.43
CA ALA A 130 -10.30 8.70 -5.84
C ALA A 130 -9.48 7.63 -6.59
N ALA A 131 -9.52 6.37 -6.13
CA ALA A 131 -8.86 5.26 -6.82
C ALA A 131 -9.46 4.99 -8.22
N ALA A 132 -10.78 5.16 -8.38
CA ALA A 132 -11.41 5.06 -9.70
C ALA A 132 -10.93 6.16 -10.66
N ILE A 133 -10.91 7.43 -10.21
CA ILE A 133 -10.35 8.55 -11.01
C ILE A 133 -8.88 8.28 -11.35
N TRP A 134 -8.10 7.81 -10.38
CA TRP A 134 -6.70 7.45 -10.56
C TRP A 134 -6.52 6.33 -11.60
N GLY A 135 -7.42 5.34 -11.59
CA GLY A 135 -7.43 4.24 -12.56
C GLY A 135 -7.57 4.71 -14.02
N PHE A 136 -8.24 5.84 -14.26
CA PHE A 136 -8.26 6.50 -15.57
C PHE A 136 -7.00 7.32 -15.85
N ALA A 137 -6.43 7.95 -14.82
CA ALA A 137 -5.25 8.81 -14.98
C ALA A 137 -3.97 8.01 -15.24
N VAL A 138 -3.81 6.83 -14.61
CA VAL A 138 -2.59 6.01 -14.72
C VAL A 138 -2.24 5.64 -16.16
N PRO A 139 -3.13 5.08 -16.99
CA PRO A 139 -2.81 4.75 -18.38
C PRO A 139 -2.38 5.98 -19.17
N ILE A 140 -3.04 7.13 -18.97
CA ILE A 140 -2.72 8.38 -19.65
C ILE A 140 -1.31 8.87 -19.26
N ILE A 141 -0.98 8.80 -17.97
CA ILE A 141 0.35 9.17 -17.46
C ILE A 141 1.41 8.23 -18.05
N MET A 142 1.13 6.92 -18.09
CA MET A 142 2.04 5.92 -18.63
C MET A 142 2.30 6.12 -20.12
N GLU A 143 1.27 6.49 -20.88
CA GLU A 143 1.37 6.73 -22.31
C GLU A 143 2.12 8.04 -22.64
N LEU A 144 1.81 9.12 -21.93
CA LEU A 144 2.36 10.45 -22.23
C LEU A 144 3.74 10.69 -21.60
N LEU A 145 3.97 10.20 -20.38
CA LEU A 145 5.15 10.53 -19.56
C LEU A 145 6.01 9.31 -19.22
N GLY A 146 5.57 8.13 -19.61
CA GLY A 146 6.25 6.87 -19.32
C GLY A 146 5.96 6.32 -17.91
N PHE A 147 6.20 5.02 -17.74
CA PHE A 147 5.93 4.32 -16.48
C PHE A 147 6.78 4.82 -15.31
N GLN A 148 8.01 5.27 -15.57
CA GLN A 148 8.89 5.81 -14.52
C GLN A 148 8.27 7.02 -13.82
N THR A 149 7.60 7.91 -14.55
CA THR A 149 6.89 9.06 -13.96
C THR A 149 5.76 8.59 -13.06
N ALA A 150 4.99 7.59 -13.50
CA ALA A 150 3.96 6.98 -12.65
C ALA A 150 4.58 6.36 -11.39
N ALA A 151 5.70 5.65 -11.51
CA ALA A 151 6.40 5.06 -10.36
C ALA A 151 6.90 6.13 -9.36
N ILE A 152 7.42 7.25 -9.83
CA ILE A 152 7.84 8.38 -8.96
C ILE A 152 6.63 8.93 -8.19
N LEU A 153 5.47 9.07 -8.84
CA LEU A 153 4.24 9.49 -8.16
C LEU A 153 3.81 8.48 -7.09
N MET A 154 3.95 7.16 -7.37
CA MET A 154 3.64 6.12 -6.38
C MET A 154 4.59 6.20 -5.18
N VAL A 155 5.88 6.39 -5.40
CA VAL A 155 6.85 6.64 -4.33
C VAL A 155 6.42 7.86 -3.51
N GLY A 156 6.06 8.97 -4.15
CA GLY A 156 5.56 10.16 -3.48
C GLY A 156 4.33 9.89 -2.60
N PHE A 157 3.35 9.18 -3.12
CA PHE A 157 2.14 8.80 -2.37
C PHE A 157 2.47 7.89 -1.17
N CYS A 158 3.37 6.92 -1.36
CA CYS A 158 3.82 6.05 -0.29
C CYS A 158 4.59 6.81 0.79
N VAL A 159 5.46 7.77 0.41
CA VAL A 159 6.21 8.63 1.35
C VAL A 159 5.25 9.49 2.17
N VAL A 160 4.27 10.13 1.53
CA VAL A 160 3.26 10.94 2.24
C VAL A 160 2.46 10.07 3.21
N SER A 161 2.05 8.88 2.78
CA SER A 161 1.33 7.93 3.64
C SER A 161 2.18 7.45 4.81
N TRP A 162 3.44 7.10 4.56
CA TRP A 162 4.42 6.70 5.58
C TRP A 162 4.68 7.82 6.60
N ALA A 163 4.93 9.03 6.14
CA ALA A 163 5.15 10.18 7.01
C ALA A 163 3.92 10.48 7.85
N ALA A 164 2.73 10.53 7.24
CA ALA A 164 1.49 10.78 7.95
C ALA A 164 1.24 9.74 9.06
N GLY A 165 1.39 8.46 8.77
CA GLY A 165 1.17 7.41 9.78
C GLY A 165 2.27 7.36 10.84
N THR A 166 3.52 7.71 10.48
CA THR A 166 4.65 7.74 11.44
C THR A 166 4.54 8.93 12.40
N PHE A 167 4.14 10.11 11.92
CA PHE A 167 4.09 11.32 12.75
C PHE A 167 2.75 11.49 13.47
N PHE A 168 1.64 11.11 12.83
CA PHE A 168 0.28 11.32 13.37
C PHE A 168 -0.43 10.03 13.79
N GLY A 169 0.18 8.86 13.57
CA GLY A 169 -0.41 7.58 13.99
C GLY A 169 -0.59 7.52 15.51
N ALA A 170 -1.78 7.12 15.96
CA ALA A 170 -2.08 6.94 17.36
C ALA A 170 -1.35 5.71 17.94
N ASP A 171 -0.77 5.87 19.15
CA ASP A 171 -0.19 4.77 19.92
C ASP A 171 -1.01 4.62 21.22
N ASP A 172 -2.21 4.07 21.08
CA ASP A 172 -3.19 3.95 22.17
C ASP A 172 -3.10 2.60 22.90
N ARG A 173 -1.90 2.07 23.05
CA ARG A 173 -1.66 0.80 23.76
C ARG A 173 -2.11 0.88 25.22
N GLY A 174 -2.97 -0.06 25.60
CA GLY A 174 -3.40 -0.22 26.98
C GLY A 174 -4.43 0.80 27.45
N LYS A 175 -4.93 1.68 26.59
CA LYS A 175 -6.05 2.55 26.90
C LYS A 175 -7.37 1.86 26.59
N THR A 176 -8.34 2.01 27.47
CA THR A 176 -9.71 1.56 27.25
C THR A 176 -10.41 2.50 26.26
N LEU A 177 -11.42 2.00 25.54
CA LEU A 177 -12.21 2.82 24.59
C LEU A 177 -12.83 4.06 25.26
N ASP A 178 -13.11 3.98 26.56
CA ASP A 178 -13.65 5.08 27.37
C ASP A 178 -12.62 6.16 27.71
N GLU A 179 -11.32 5.85 27.60
CA GLU A 179 -10.22 6.80 27.85
C GLU A 179 -9.78 7.53 26.58
N ILE A 180 -10.24 7.08 25.41
CA ILE A 180 -9.88 7.63 24.08
C ILE A 180 -10.98 8.57 23.54
N THR A 181 -12.19 8.47 24.07
CA THR A 181 -13.35 9.32 23.74
C THR A 181 -13.60 10.38 24.78
#